data_4ff9ec212bd12af1d8a2280e6c10a716
#
_entry.id   4ff9ec212bd12af1d8a2280e6c10a716
#
_cell.length_a   1.000
_cell.length_b   1.000
_cell.length_c   1.000
_cell.angle_alpha   90.00
_cell.angle_beta   90.00
_cell.angle_gamma   90.00
#
_symmetry.space_group_name_H-M   'P 1'
#
loop_
_entity.id
_entity.type
_entity.pdbx_description
1 polymer ?
#
loop_
_entity_poly.entity_id
_entity_poly.type
_entity_poly.pdbx_seq_one_letter_code
_entity_poly.pdbx_strand_id
1 'polypeptide(L)'
;MRKGYLNQETAMKSKQLLERSKQSFWRSYRVQEAGAVVLFIGLCVFLVPSHAAGGKLEDRNKAVARAAFFDYLNHRDFKRFEGIHTKDFVKHDNNSPAENLSEEMQDAKGQFDSSSDLTFTENWMIAEGDKVAVCFTAKGTHDGAFQGVPATGKHLEIAAMTVWRFVDGKIAEEWVFSNDLDLYRQLGLFKDPGSTDH
;
A
#
# COMPACT_ATOMS: atom_id res chain seq x y z
N MET A 1 18.49 -48.58 -1.63
CA MET A 1 17.30 -48.50 -2.49
C MET A 1 16.00 -47.98 -1.77
N ARG A 2 16.04 -47.34 -0.59
CA ARG A 2 14.81 -46.87 0.13
C ARG A 2 14.54 -45.36 0.03
N LYS A 3 15.42 -44.53 -0.49
CA LYS A 3 15.25 -43.06 -0.59
C LYS A 3 14.41 -42.59 -1.79
N GLY A 4 14.20 -43.40 -2.81
CA GLY A 4 13.45 -43.00 -4.01
C GLY A 4 11.94 -43.10 -3.88
N TYR A 5 11.42 -44.00 -3.07
CA TYR A 5 9.99 -44.23 -2.92
C TYR A 5 9.27 -43.19 -2.05
N LEU A 6 9.95 -42.66 -1.04
CA LEU A 6 9.40 -41.60 -0.16
C LEU A 6 9.16 -40.26 -0.88
N ASN A 7 9.94 -40.01 -1.94
CA ASN A 7 9.81 -38.74 -2.68
C ASN A 7 8.65 -38.75 -3.69
N GLN A 8 8.30 -39.93 -4.24
CA GLN A 8 7.18 -40.05 -5.18
C GLN A 8 5.82 -40.03 -4.48
N GLU A 9 5.71 -40.62 -3.31
CA GLU A 9 4.47 -40.63 -2.53
C GLU A 9 4.13 -39.23 -1.97
N THR A 10 5.13 -38.49 -1.54
CA THR A 10 4.96 -37.09 -1.08
C THR A 10 4.57 -36.18 -2.25
N ALA A 11 5.16 -36.34 -3.42
CA ALA A 11 4.83 -35.60 -4.63
C ALA A 11 3.41 -35.92 -5.15
N MET A 12 2.98 -37.17 -5.01
CA MET A 12 1.62 -37.58 -5.38
C MET A 12 0.57 -37.02 -4.42
N LYS A 13 0.84 -37.02 -3.11
CA LYS A 13 -0.05 -36.41 -2.10
C LYS A 13 -0.17 -34.90 -2.27
N SER A 14 0.89 -34.21 -2.59
CA SER A 14 0.85 -32.75 -2.85
C SER A 14 0.04 -32.40 -4.10
N LYS A 15 0.16 -33.19 -5.20
CA LYS A 15 -0.68 -33.04 -6.38
C LYS A 15 -2.17 -33.29 -6.10
N GLN A 16 -2.50 -34.33 -5.32
CA GLN A 16 -3.88 -34.62 -4.96
C GLN A 16 -4.50 -33.53 -4.08
N LEU A 17 -3.73 -32.93 -3.16
CA LEU A 17 -4.18 -31.81 -2.35
C LEU A 17 -4.43 -30.54 -3.19
N LEU A 18 -3.56 -30.28 -4.19
CA LEU A 18 -3.72 -29.16 -5.10
C LEU A 18 -4.98 -29.32 -5.99
N GLU A 19 -5.24 -30.51 -6.50
CA GLU A 19 -6.44 -30.78 -7.30
C GLU A 19 -7.72 -30.73 -6.48
N ARG A 20 -7.70 -31.18 -5.22
CA ARG A 20 -8.83 -31.03 -4.30
C ARG A 20 -9.13 -29.55 -3.98
N SER A 21 -8.10 -28.73 -3.80
CA SER A 21 -8.28 -27.28 -3.55
C SER A 21 -8.88 -26.56 -4.76
N LYS A 22 -8.46 -26.92 -5.98
CA LYS A 22 -9.05 -26.39 -7.22
C LYS A 22 -10.52 -26.79 -7.37
N GLN A 23 -10.87 -28.04 -7.08
CA GLN A 23 -12.25 -28.50 -7.18
C GLN A 23 -13.17 -27.87 -6.14
N SER A 24 -12.67 -27.58 -4.91
CA SER A 24 -13.45 -26.87 -3.89
C SER A 24 -13.69 -25.41 -4.27
N PHE A 25 -12.70 -24.76 -4.90
CA PHE A 25 -12.82 -23.39 -5.37
C PHE A 25 -13.89 -23.26 -6.47
N TRP A 26 -13.94 -24.18 -7.44
CA TRP A 26 -14.95 -24.14 -8.53
C TRP A 26 -16.35 -24.60 -8.10
N ARG A 27 -16.48 -25.34 -6.99
CA ARG A 27 -17.81 -25.74 -6.46
C ARG A 27 -18.59 -24.58 -5.83
N SER A 28 -17.93 -23.57 -5.33
CA SER A 28 -18.57 -22.40 -4.72
C SER A 28 -19.13 -21.39 -5.76
N TYR A 29 -18.80 -21.57 -7.04
CA TYR A 29 -19.27 -20.70 -8.14
C TYR A 29 -20.38 -21.33 -8.99
N ARG A 30 -20.99 -22.43 -8.57
CA ARG A 30 -22.12 -22.99 -9.29
C ARG A 30 -23.39 -22.19 -8.97
N VAL A 31 -23.67 -21.16 -9.77
CA VAL A 31 -24.94 -20.44 -9.78
C VAL A 31 -26.03 -21.42 -10.15
N GLN A 32 -27.05 -21.51 -9.30
CA GLN A 32 -28.22 -22.34 -9.48
C GLN A 32 -29.10 -21.71 -10.55
N GLU A 33 -29.09 -22.25 -11.76
CA GLU A 33 -30.10 -21.92 -12.77
C GLU A 33 -31.41 -22.62 -12.41
N ALA A 34 -32.36 -21.87 -11.90
CA ALA A 34 -33.75 -22.27 -11.86
C ALA A 34 -34.58 -21.25 -12.62
N GLY A 35 -35.15 -21.68 -13.69
CA GLY A 35 -35.90 -20.83 -14.62
C GLY A 35 -37.20 -20.26 -14.05
N ALA A 36 -37.48 -19.03 -14.41
CA ALA A 36 -38.82 -18.49 -14.62
C ALA A 36 -38.70 -17.30 -15.56
N VAL A 37 -39.11 -17.49 -16.82
CA VAL A 37 -39.35 -16.42 -17.76
C VAL A 37 -40.62 -15.69 -17.31
N VAL A 38 -40.47 -14.49 -16.75
CA VAL A 38 -41.56 -13.53 -16.61
C VAL A 38 -41.17 -12.28 -17.38
N LEU A 39 -41.83 -12.11 -18.53
CA LEU A 39 -41.80 -10.91 -19.35
C LEU A 39 -42.51 -9.79 -18.59
N PHE A 40 -41.77 -8.96 -17.83
CA PHE A 40 -42.21 -7.65 -17.37
C PHE A 40 -41.47 -6.59 -18.22
N ILE A 41 -42.18 -6.05 -19.23
CA ILE A 41 -41.79 -4.79 -19.88
C ILE A 41 -42.15 -3.70 -18.87
N GLY A 42 -41.32 -3.54 -17.87
CA GLY A 42 -41.29 -2.39 -16.97
C GLY A 42 -40.17 -1.48 -17.40
N LEU A 43 -40.50 -0.24 -17.74
CA LEU A 43 -39.59 0.86 -18.04
C LEU A 43 -38.69 1.10 -16.79
N CYS A 44 -37.65 0.28 -16.61
CA CYS A 44 -36.58 0.56 -15.69
C CYS A 44 -35.75 1.69 -16.28
N VAL A 45 -36.08 2.94 -15.91
CA VAL A 45 -35.13 4.02 -15.98
C VAL A 45 -34.00 3.60 -15.05
N PHE A 46 -32.94 2.96 -15.59
CA PHE A 46 -31.67 2.81 -14.94
C PHE A 46 -31.16 4.23 -14.68
N LEU A 47 -31.36 4.73 -13.47
CA LEU A 47 -30.51 5.79 -12.92
C LEU A 47 -29.10 5.23 -12.86
N VAL A 48 -28.39 5.27 -13.98
CA VAL A 48 -26.94 5.08 -14.01
C VAL A 48 -26.40 6.22 -13.12
N PRO A 49 -25.80 5.94 -11.96
CA PRO A 49 -25.19 7.00 -11.18
C PRO A 49 -24.20 7.70 -12.11
N SER A 50 -24.43 9.00 -12.34
CA SER A 50 -23.60 9.75 -13.27
C SER A 50 -22.15 9.72 -12.77
N HIS A 51 -21.25 9.14 -13.54
CA HIS A 51 -19.80 9.15 -13.31
C HIS A 51 -19.24 10.56 -13.06
N ALA A 52 -20.00 11.60 -13.40
CA ALA A 52 -19.63 13.00 -13.18
C ALA A 52 -19.57 13.41 -11.69
N ALA A 53 -20.28 12.74 -10.79
CA ALA A 53 -20.22 13.05 -9.36
C ALA A 53 -19.02 12.36 -8.70
N GLY A 54 -18.66 11.13 -9.13
CA GLY A 54 -17.47 10.42 -8.68
C GLY A 54 -16.20 11.17 -9.04
N GLY A 55 -16.03 11.63 -10.29
CA GLY A 55 -14.82 12.35 -10.71
C GLY A 55 -14.48 13.58 -9.87
N LYS A 56 -15.49 14.36 -9.45
CA LYS A 56 -15.24 15.54 -8.59
C LYS A 56 -14.74 15.19 -7.18
N LEU A 57 -15.25 14.11 -6.58
CA LEU A 57 -14.79 13.63 -5.27
C LEU A 57 -13.35 13.12 -5.36
N GLU A 58 -13.09 12.27 -6.34
CA GLU A 58 -11.79 11.69 -6.60
C GLU A 58 -10.73 12.74 -6.90
N ASP A 59 -11.05 13.75 -7.72
CA ASP A 59 -10.15 14.86 -8.04
C ASP A 59 -9.83 15.71 -6.80
N ARG A 60 -10.83 15.97 -5.94
CA ARG A 60 -10.62 16.64 -4.66
C ARG A 60 -9.70 15.84 -3.74
N ASN A 61 -9.95 14.55 -3.60
CA ASN A 61 -9.15 13.67 -2.75
C ASN A 61 -7.71 13.55 -3.28
N LYS A 62 -7.53 13.44 -4.60
CA LYS A 62 -6.19 13.49 -5.22
C LYS A 62 -5.46 14.81 -4.97
N ALA A 63 -6.18 15.95 -4.97
CA ALA A 63 -5.58 17.25 -4.67
C ALA A 63 -5.07 17.31 -3.22
N VAL A 64 -5.85 16.79 -2.24
CA VAL A 64 -5.40 16.68 -0.85
C VAL A 64 -4.20 15.75 -0.73
N ALA A 65 -4.24 14.59 -1.39
CA ALA A 65 -3.13 13.64 -1.40
C ALA A 65 -1.83 14.25 -1.96
N ARG A 66 -1.92 15.03 -3.04
CA ARG A 66 -0.75 15.75 -3.59
C ARG A 66 -0.22 16.78 -2.59
N ALA A 67 -1.11 17.57 -2.00
CA ALA A 67 -0.72 18.56 -1.02
C ALA A 67 -0.01 17.92 0.19
N ALA A 68 -0.46 16.76 0.65
CA ALA A 68 0.15 16.04 1.76
C ALA A 68 1.63 15.76 1.53
N PHE A 69 1.97 15.12 0.43
CA PHE A 69 3.36 14.76 0.11
C PHE A 69 4.17 15.94 -0.40
N PHE A 70 3.66 16.64 -1.40
CA PHE A 70 4.51 17.51 -2.20
C PHE A 70 4.50 18.96 -1.72
N ASP A 71 3.38 19.40 -1.09
CA ASP A 71 3.31 20.75 -0.54
C ASP A 71 3.64 20.78 0.96
N TYR A 72 3.24 19.75 1.74
CA TYR A 72 3.42 19.81 3.19
C TYR A 72 4.66 19.04 3.64
N LEU A 73 4.80 17.76 3.33
CA LEU A 73 5.96 16.99 3.78
C LEU A 73 7.27 17.49 3.17
N ASN A 74 7.34 17.70 1.85
CA ASN A 74 8.57 18.20 1.22
C ASN A 74 9.00 19.57 1.78
N HIS A 75 8.06 20.39 2.28
CA HIS A 75 8.36 21.67 2.92
C HIS A 75 8.39 21.59 4.45
N ARG A 76 8.26 20.38 5.02
CA ARG A 76 8.23 20.13 6.47
C ARG A 76 7.13 20.89 7.21
N ASP A 77 6.02 21.19 6.51
CA ASP A 77 4.83 21.83 7.11
C ASP A 77 3.98 20.78 7.82
N PHE A 78 4.54 20.23 8.90
CA PHE A 78 3.88 19.18 9.70
C PHE A 78 2.54 19.64 10.28
N LYS A 79 2.35 20.93 10.52
CA LYS A 79 1.08 21.46 11.01
C LYS A 79 -0.04 21.33 9.98
N ARG A 80 0.24 21.61 8.70
CA ARG A 80 -0.73 21.40 7.63
C ARG A 80 -0.93 19.93 7.34
N PHE A 81 0.15 19.15 7.36
CA PHE A 81 0.07 17.70 7.21
C PHE A 81 -0.83 17.07 8.29
N GLU A 82 -0.63 17.39 9.56
CA GLU A 82 -1.53 16.97 10.65
C GLU A 82 -2.99 17.41 10.43
N GLY A 83 -3.19 18.64 9.97
CA GLY A 83 -4.50 19.26 9.79
C GLY A 83 -5.40 18.61 8.73
N ILE A 84 -4.83 17.86 7.79
CA ILE A 84 -5.58 17.14 6.76
C ILE A 84 -6.02 15.74 7.18
N HIS A 85 -5.67 15.28 8.37
CA HIS A 85 -6.11 14.02 8.94
C HIS A 85 -7.35 14.18 9.82
N THR A 86 -8.10 13.09 9.99
CA THR A 86 -9.16 13.02 11.00
C THR A 86 -8.53 12.76 12.38
N LYS A 87 -9.29 13.03 13.44
CA LYS A 87 -8.79 12.80 14.82
C LYS A 87 -8.66 11.32 15.17
N ASP A 88 -9.46 10.49 14.53
CA ASP A 88 -9.51 9.04 14.65
C ASP A 88 -8.76 8.33 13.53
N PHE A 89 -7.78 9.03 12.93
CA PHE A 89 -6.91 8.47 11.90
C PHE A 89 -6.20 7.18 12.37
N VAL A 90 -6.10 6.22 11.46
CA VAL A 90 -5.39 4.96 11.66
C VAL A 90 -4.47 4.67 10.48
N LYS A 91 -3.21 4.36 10.75
CA LYS A 91 -2.24 3.90 9.76
C LYS A 91 -1.95 2.42 9.94
N HIS A 92 -1.84 1.72 8.82
CA HIS A 92 -1.42 0.33 8.72
C HIS A 92 -0.13 0.28 7.90
N ASP A 93 0.97 -0.08 8.53
CA ASP A 93 2.27 -0.21 7.89
C ASP A 93 2.72 -1.68 7.90
N ASN A 94 2.70 -2.32 6.71
CA ASN A 94 3.07 -3.73 6.52
C ASN A 94 2.46 -4.65 7.60
N ASN A 95 3.31 -5.24 8.46
CA ASN A 95 2.92 -6.14 9.56
C ASN A 95 3.06 -5.49 10.94
N SER A 96 3.25 -4.17 11.01
CA SER A 96 3.34 -3.43 12.27
C SER A 96 1.99 -3.29 12.94
N PRO A 97 1.92 -3.07 14.27
CA PRO A 97 0.69 -2.64 14.92
C PRO A 97 0.15 -1.37 14.27
N ALA A 98 -1.18 -1.22 14.26
CA ALA A 98 -1.80 0.00 13.74
C ALA A 98 -1.39 1.23 14.57
N GLU A 99 -1.12 2.33 13.89
CA GLU A 99 -0.65 3.59 14.46
C GLU A 99 -1.75 4.64 14.44
N ASN A 100 -1.74 5.52 15.42
CA ASN A 100 -2.62 6.68 15.48
C ASN A 100 -1.94 7.94 14.90
N LEU A 101 -2.68 9.04 14.78
CA LEU A 101 -2.17 10.28 14.19
C LEU A 101 -0.91 10.81 14.91
N SER A 102 -0.80 10.66 16.24
CA SER A 102 0.39 11.13 16.97
C SER A 102 1.63 10.33 16.63
N GLU A 103 1.48 9.02 16.45
CA GLU A 103 2.55 8.11 16.02
C GLU A 103 2.96 8.41 14.58
N GLU A 104 2.00 8.58 13.67
CA GLU A 104 2.26 9.01 12.29
C GLU A 104 3.05 10.32 12.23
N MET A 105 2.69 11.31 13.06
CA MET A 105 3.41 12.58 13.13
C MET A 105 4.84 12.44 13.66
N GLN A 106 5.09 11.47 14.55
CA GLN A 106 6.44 11.15 15.04
C GLN A 106 7.25 10.47 13.94
N ASP A 107 6.66 9.52 13.23
CA ASP A 107 7.29 8.82 12.12
C ASP A 107 7.66 9.77 10.99
N ALA A 108 6.75 10.63 10.56
CA ALA A 108 7.00 11.62 9.52
C ALA A 108 8.18 12.53 9.90
N LYS A 109 8.27 12.99 11.16
CA LYS A 109 9.42 13.78 11.62
C LYS A 109 10.69 12.95 11.66
N GLY A 110 10.62 11.72 12.18
CA GLY A 110 11.76 10.80 12.27
C GLY A 110 12.40 10.48 10.91
N GLN A 111 11.59 10.41 9.86
CA GLN A 111 12.11 10.25 8.50
C GLN A 111 12.99 11.44 8.09
N PHE A 112 12.57 12.68 8.35
CA PHE A 112 13.37 13.88 8.06
C PHE A 112 14.55 14.05 9.00
N ASP A 113 14.48 13.56 10.24
CA ASP A 113 15.62 13.53 11.17
C ASP A 113 16.69 12.53 10.72
N SER A 114 16.28 11.44 10.04
CA SER A 114 17.19 10.43 9.50
C SER A 114 17.78 10.81 8.14
N SER A 115 17.14 11.73 7.42
CA SER A 115 17.53 12.16 6.07
C SER A 115 17.14 13.63 5.89
N SER A 116 18.12 14.53 6.12
CA SER A 116 17.85 15.98 6.16
C SER A 116 17.44 16.55 4.80
N ASP A 117 17.81 15.91 3.70
CA ASP A 117 17.48 16.26 2.32
C ASP A 117 16.35 15.39 1.72
N LEU A 118 15.64 14.66 2.56
CA LEU A 118 14.54 13.79 2.11
C LEU A 118 13.51 14.55 1.28
N THR A 119 13.17 13.98 0.14
CA THR A 119 12.15 14.48 -0.79
C THR A 119 11.29 13.35 -1.32
N PHE A 120 10.03 13.65 -1.60
CA PHE A 120 9.07 12.75 -2.21
C PHE A 120 8.72 13.21 -3.62
N THR A 121 8.65 12.29 -4.56
CA THR A 121 8.26 12.55 -5.95
C THR A 121 7.13 11.60 -6.36
N GLU A 122 6.05 12.15 -6.92
CA GLU A 122 4.93 11.36 -7.44
C GLU A 122 5.38 10.58 -8.68
N ASN A 123 5.16 9.26 -8.69
CA ASN A 123 5.30 8.43 -9.87
C ASN A 123 3.96 8.35 -10.61
N TRP A 124 2.90 8.03 -9.89
CA TRP A 124 1.52 8.03 -10.38
C TRP A 124 0.53 8.04 -9.21
N MET A 125 -0.72 8.42 -9.51
CA MET A 125 -1.81 8.48 -8.54
C MET A 125 -3.12 8.06 -9.20
N ILE A 126 -3.86 7.17 -8.55
CA ILE A 126 -5.20 6.76 -8.97
C ILE A 126 -6.19 6.96 -7.82
N ALA A 127 -7.46 7.17 -8.15
CA ALA A 127 -8.52 7.31 -7.15
C ALA A 127 -9.76 6.54 -7.60
N GLU A 128 -10.44 5.92 -6.64
CA GLU A 128 -11.74 5.28 -6.81
C GLU A 128 -12.57 5.49 -5.54
N GLY A 129 -13.71 6.16 -5.68
CA GLY A 129 -14.59 6.49 -4.57
C GLY A 129 -13.90 7.33 -3.50
N ASP A 130 -13.85 6.81 -2.28
CA ASP A 130 -13.23 7.46 -1.13
C ASP A 130 -11.72 7.17 -0.96
N LYS A 131 -11.11 6.44 -1.91
CA LYS A 131 -9.70 6.02 -1.80
C LYS A 131 -8.83 6.65 -2.86
N VAL A 132 -7.58 6.92 -2.48
CA VAL A 132 -6.51 7.39 -3.37
C VAL A 132 -5.28 6.53 -3.13
N ALA A 133 -4.78 5.88 -4.18
CA ALA A 133 -3.48 5.22 -4.16
C ALA A 133 -2.42 6.15 -4.78
N VAL A 134 -1.33 6.35 -4.07
CA VAL A 134 -0.19 7.18 -4.48
C VAL A 134 1.05 6.30 -4.51
N CYS A 135 1.62 6.12 -5.69
CA CYS A 135 2.95 5.56 -5.84
C CYS A 135 3.96 6.70 -5.91
N PHE A 136 4.98 6.64 -5.10
CA PHE A 136 5.98 7.71 -4.99
C PHE A 136 7.39 7.14 -4.84
N THR A 137 8.38 7.97 -5.04
CA THR A 137 9.78 7.70 -4.74
C THR A 137 10.23 8.65 -3.64
N ALA A 138 10.78 8.09 -2.55
CA ALA A 138 11.47 8.82 -1.50
C ALA A 138 12.97 8.81 -1.80
N LYS A 139 13.62 9.98 -1.79
CA LYS A 139 15.06 10.14 -2.01
C LYS A 139 15.67 11.00 -0.92
N GLY A 140 16.85 10.62 -0.45
CA GLY A 140 17.60 11.43 0.50
C GLY A 140 18.91 10.78 0.90
N THR A 141 19.69 11.49 1.70
CA THR A 141 20.95 11.03 2.27
C THR A 141 20.70 10.56 3.69
N HIS A 142 21.12 9.34 4.02
CA HIS A 142 21.03 8.81 5.38
C HIS A 142 22.10 9.46 6.27
N ASP A 143 21.84 10.68 6.72
CA ASP A 143 22.75 11.52 7.50
C ASP A 143 22.36 11.61 9.00
N GLY A 144 21.22 11.04 9.39
CA GLY A 144 20.79 10.84 10.77
C GLY A 144 20.58 9.37 11.13
N ALA A 145 20.30 9.06 12.38
CA ALA A 145 20.01 7.69 12.80
C ALA A 145 18.60 7.27 12.36
N PHE A 146 18.46 6.04 11.88
CA PHE A 146 17.18 5.46 11.47
C PHE A 146 17.01 4.06 12.08
N GLN A 147 15.96 3.84 12.86
CA GLN A 147 15.63 2.55 13.51
C GLN A 147 16.83 1.88 14.20
N GLY A 148 17.66 2.65 14.87
CA GLY A 148 18.86 2.16 15.54
C GLY A 148 20.10 1.99 14.66
N VAL A 149 19.98 2.25 13.35
CA VAL A 149 21.10 2.29 12.40
C VAL A 149 21.72 3.68 12.42
N PRO A 150 23.02 3.83 12.76
CA PRO A 150 23.71 5.12 12.69
C PRO A 150 23.77 5.65 11.26
N ALA A 151 23.89 6.97 11.10
CA ALA A 151 24.09 7.63 9.81
C ALA A 151 25.18 6.93 8.98
N THR A 152 24.86 6.59 7.74
CA THR A 152 25.80 5.91 6.82
C THR A 152 26.37 6.85 5.76
N GLY A 153 25.78 8.03 5.58
CA GLY A 153 26.11 8.98 4.51
C GLY A 153 25.70 8.50 3.10
N LYS A 154 24.95 7.39 2.99
CA LYS A 154 24.53 6.84 1.71
C LYS A 154 23.34 7.58 1.15
N HIS A 155 23.32 7.76 -0.17
CA HIS A 155 22.12 8.18 -0.88
C HIS A 155 21.15 6.99 -1.01
N LEU A 156 19.90 7.22 -0.64
CA LEU A 156 18.82 6.24 -0.67
C LEU A 156 17.77 6.69 -1.69
N GLU A 157 17.24 5.73 -2.44
CA GLU A 157 16.11 5.93 -3.35
C GLU A 157 15.14 4.75 -3.23
N ILE A 158 14.00 4.98 -2.60
CA ILE A 158 13.03 3.94 -2.26
C ILE A 158 11.69 4.21 -2.93
N ALA A 159 11.21 3.25 -3.70
CA ALA A 159 9.84 3.27 -4.20
C ALA A 159 8.88 2.72 -3.14
N ALA A 160 7.79 3.44 -2.92
CA ALA A 160 6.74 3.04 -2.01
C ALA A 160 5.36 3.40 -2.56
N MET A 161 4.34 2.87 -1.93
CA MET A 161 2.95 3.16 -2.23
C MET A 161 2.17 3.33 -0.94
N THR A 162 1.31 4.33 -0.91
CA THR A 162 0.29 4.45 0.13
C THR A 162 -1.10 4.46 -0.48
N VAL A 163 -2.06 3.93 0.25
CA VAL A 163 -3.48 4.05 -0.06
C VAL A 163 -4.13 4.82 1.07
N TRP A 164 -4.75 5.93 0.77
CA TRP A 164 -5.51 6.74 1.72
C TRP A 164 -7.01 6.60 1.51
N ARG A 165 -7.75 6.44 2.60
CA ARG A 165 -9.20 6.56 2.62
C ARG A 165 -9.60 7.92 3.21
N PHE A 166 -10.52 8.58 2.52
CA PHE A 166 -10.97 9.92 2.83
C PHE A 166 -12.38 9.92 3.45
N VAL A 167 -12.56 10.73 4.49
CA VAL A 167 -13.85 11.06 5.09
C VAL A 167 -13.95 12.59 5.15
N ASP A 168 -14.99 13.16 4.56
CA ASP A 168 -15.24 14.62 4.50
C ASP A 168 -14.03 15.45 4.01
N GLY A 169 -13.24 14.88 3.10
CA GLY A 169 -12.06 15.51 2.51
C GLY A 169 -10.82 15.49 3.40
N LYS A 170 -10.81 14.68 4.45
CA LYS A 170 -9.67 14.41 5.31
C LYS A 170 -9.24 12.96 5.22
N ILE A 171 -7.97 12.69 5.42
CA ILE A 171 -7.40 11.35 5.49
C ILE A 171 -7.81 10.71 6.81
N ALA A 172 -8.58 9.62 6.73
CA ALA A 172 -9.07 8.90 7.90
C ALA A 172 -8.34 7.58 8.13
N GLU A 173 -7.75 7.00 7.07
CA GLU A 173 -7.05 5.74 7.15
C GLU A 173 -5.97 5.66 6.08
N GLU A 174 -4.88 5.02 6.40
CA GLU A 174 -3.72 4.85 5.53
C GLU A 174 -3.23 3.41 5.56
N TRP A 175 -2.83 2.89 4.40
CA TRP A 175 -2.07 1.64 4.23
C TRP A 175 -0.78 1.96 3.48
N VAL A 176 0.36 1.67 4.11
CA VAL A 176 1.69 1.91 3.53
C VAL A 176 2.31 0.59 3.09
N PHE A 177 2.91 0.61 1.91
CA PHE A 177 3.68 -0.51 1.36
C PHE A 177 5.01 0.03 0.85
N SER A 178 6.08 -0.29 1.57
CA SER A 178 7.44 0.13 1.21
C SER A 178 8.31 -1.06 0.78
N ASN A 179 9.33 -0.78 0.00
CA ASN A 179 10.33 -1.78 -0.38
C ASN A 179 11.45 -1.82 0.67
N ASP A 180 11.11 -2.30 1.88
CA ASP A 180 12.03 -2.33 3.02
C ASP A 180 13.27 -3.18 2.75
N LEU A 181 13.13 -4.27 1.99
CA LEU A 181 14.28 -5.09 1.64
C LEU A 181 15.31 -4.31 0.83
N ASP A 182 14.86 -3.48 -0.09
CA ASP A 182 15.74 -2.63 -0.89
C ASP A 182 16.37 -1.53 -0.05
N LEU A 183 15.61 -0.92 0.88
CA LEU A 183 16.14 0.01 1.87
C LEU A 183 17.31 -0.62 2.67
N TYR A 184 17.10 -1.81 3.22
CA TYR A 184 18.14 -2.51 3.99
C TYR A 184 19.35 -2.90 3.15
N ARG A 185 19.16 -3.23 1.86
CA ARG A 185 20.27 -3.45 0.92
C ARG A 185 21.07 -2.17 0.69
N GLN A 186 20.40 -1.06 0.40
CA GLN A 186 21.05 0.23 0.18
C GLN A 186 21.79 0.69 1.44
N LEU A 187 21.24 0.48 2.63
CA LEU A 187 21.92 0.74 3.91
C LEU A 187 23.12 -0.20 4.14
N GLY A 188 23.18 -1.37 3.47
CA GLY A 188 24.23 -2.38 3.64
C GLY A 188 23.97 -3.32 4.81
N LEU A 189 22.74 -3.39 5.30
CA LEU A 189 22.31 -4.27 6.39
C LEU A 189 21.90 -5.65 5.90
N PHE A 190 21.63 -5.77 4.61
CA PHE A 190 21.27 -7.03 3.96
C PHE A 190 22.22 -7.30 2.79
N LYS A 191 22.79 -8.51 2.75
CA LYS A 191 23.58 -9.00 1.63
C LYS A 191 22.78 -10.08 0.88
N ASP A 192 22.71 -9.98 -0.43
CA ASP A 192 22.06 -11.02 -1.22
C ASP A 192 22.82 -12.36 -1.06
N PRO A 193 22.09 -13.49 -0.90
CA PRO A 193 22.69 -14.81 -0.91
C PRO A 193 23.44 -15.03 -2.22
N GLY A 194 24.78 -15.18 -2.17
CA GLY A 194 25.63 -15.39 -3.34
C GLY A 194 26.32 -14.15 -3.90
N SER A 195 26.15 -12.95 -3.33
CA SER A 195 27.01 -11.80 -3.64
C SER A 195 28.40 -12.06 -3.06
N THR A 196 29.40 -12.30 -3.93
CA THR A 196 30.82 -12.27 -3.56
C THR A 196 31.24 -10.82 -3.50
N ASP A 197 31.78 -10.40 -2.33
CA ASP A 197 32.45 -9.11 -2.21
C ASP A 197 33.64 -9.07 -3.21
N HIS A 198 33.55 -8.21 -4.21
CA HIS A 198 34.64 -7.89 -5.12
C HIS A 198 35.28 -6.58 -4.69
#